data_d4b1843d6c0349423d8161c06905c928
#
_entry.id   d4b1843d6c0349423d8161c06905c928
#
_cell.length_a   1.000
_cell.length_b   1.000
_cell.length_c   1.000
_cell.angle_alpha   90.00
_cell.angle_beta   90.00
_cell.angle_gamma   90.00
#
_symmetry.space_group_name_H-M   'P 1'
#
loop_
_entity.id
_entity.type
_entity.pdbx_description
1 polymer ?
#
loop_
_entity_poly.entity_id
_entity_poly.type
_entity_poly.pdbx_seq_one_letter_code
_entity_poly.pdbx_strand_id
1 'polypeptide(L)'
;MNYTYILKCRDGSLYTGWTNNLDKRIKSHNAGKGAKYTKCRLPVELVYYETFQEKEEAMRREWEIKQLRREDKLRLIYQRN
;
A
#
# COMPACT_ATOMS: atom_id res chain seq x y z
N MET A 1 -1.88 -9.72 12.88
CA MET A 1 -2.71 -9.26 11.75
C MET A 1 -1.82 -8.90 10.58
N ASN A 2 -2.30 -9.13 9.37
CA ASN A 2 -1.56 -8.80 8.16
C ASN A 2 -2.37 -7.81 7.34
N TYR A 3 -1.69 -6.99 6.56
CA TYR A 3 -2.31 -5.88 5.84
C TYR A 3 -1.86 -5.84 4.40
N THR A 4 -2.80 -5.58 3.50
CA THR A 4 -2.49 -5.14 2.14
C THR A 4 -2.85 -3.66 2.09
N TYR A 5 -1.95 -2.82 1.61
CA TYR A 5 -2.11 -1.38 1.70
C TYR A 5 -1.77 -0.69 0.39
N ILE A 6 -2.32 0.51 0.23
CA ILE A 6 -1.97 1.40 -0.88
C ILE A 6 -1.47 2.71 -0.28
N LEU A 7 -0.32 3.15 -0.75
CA LEU A 7 0.26 4.44 -0.39
C LEU A 7 0.15 5.38 -1.57
N LYS A 8 -0.15 6.65 -1.27
CA LYS A 8 -0.08 7.72 -2.26
C LYS A 8 1.25 8.43 -2.08
N CYS A 9 2.03 8.50 -3.13
CA CYS A 9 3.35 9.14 -3.13
C CYS A 9 3.21 10.63 -3.40
N ARG A 10 4.32 11.37 -3.16
CA ARG A 10 4.34 12.82 -3.36
C ARG A 10 3.94 13.21 -4.79
N ASP A 11 4.35 12.43 -5.79
CA ASP A 11 4.02 12.70 -7.19
C ASP A 11 2.62 12.23 -7.60
N GLY A 12 1.82 11.76 -6.65
CA GLY A 12 0.47 11.28 -6.91
C GLY A 12 0.38 9.84 -7.35
N SER A 13 1.51 9.16 -7.55
CA SER A 13 1.50 7.75 -7.92
C SER A 13 1.08 6.88 -6.72
N LEU A 14 0.64 5.66 -7.02
CA LEU A 14 0.15 4.72 -6.01
C LEU A 14 1.11 3.54 -5.90
N TYR A 15 1.40 3.13 -4.67
CA TYR A 15 2.22 1.97 -4.39
C TYR A 15 1.43 0.97 -3.56
N THR A 16 1.43 -0.29 -3.95
CA THR A 16 0.72 -1.37 -3.24
C THR A 16 1.73 -2.31 -2.61
N GLY A 17 1.52 -2.65 -1.34
CA GLY A 17 2.38 -3.59 -0.64
C GLY A 17 1.60 -4.35 0.43
N TRP A 18 2.29 -5.23 1.14
CA TRP A 18 1.72 -5.91 2.29
C TRP A 18 2.72 -5.86 3.46
N THR A 19 2.20 -5.98 4.68
CA THR A 19 3.04 -5.96 5.87
C THR A 19 2.27 -6.58 7.05
N ASN A 20 3.01 -7.02 8.06
CA ASN A 20 2.40 -7.45 9.32
C ASN A 20 2.43 -6.34 10.38
N ASN A 21 2.97 -5.18 10.05
CA ASN A 21 2.98 -4.03 10.96
C ASN A 21 2.88 -2.75 10.14
N LEU A 22 1.65 -2.25 10.00
CA LEU A 22 1.37 -1.15 9.09
C LEU A 22 2.08 0.15 9.47
N ASP A 23 1.99 0.55 10.75
CA ASP A 23 2.61 1.78 11.21
C ASP A 23 4.12 1.77 11.00
N LYS A 24 4.77 0.68 11.39
CA LYS A 24 6.21 0.53 11.24
C LYS A 24 6.61 0.58 9.77
N ARG A 25 5.82 -0.05 8.90
CA ARG A 25 6.11 -0.10 7.48
C ARG A 25 6.01 1.27 6.83
N ILE A 26 4.98 2.04 7.18
CA ILE A 26 4.81 3.40 6.66
C ILE A 26 5.97 4.29 7.10
N LYS A 27 6.36 4.19 8.37
CA LYS A 27 7.53 4.94 8.88
C LYS A 27 8.79 4.55 8.13
N SER A 28 8.97 3.27 7.83
CA SER A 28 10.11 2.78 7.09
C SER A 28 10.14 3.36 5.67
N HIS A 29 8.98 3.40 5.00
CA HIS A 29 8.89 4.01 3.68
C HIS A 29 9.32 5.48 3.74
N ASN A 30 8.78 6.24 4.69
CA ASN A 30 9.07 7.67 4.80
C ASN A 30 10.50 7.96 5.27
N ALA A 31 11.16 6.98 5.86
CA ALA A 31 12.58 7.07 6.21
C ALA A 31 13.50 6.72 5.02
N GLY A 32 12.92 6.42 3.86
CA GLY A 32 13.70 6.04 2.68
C GLY A 32 14.18 4.60 2.70
N LYS A 33 13.65 3.77 3.60
CA LYS A 33 14.08 2.38 3.78
C LYS A 33 13.01 1.37 3.37
N GLY A 34 11.94 1.85 2.74
CA GLY A 34 10.88 0.96 2.28
C GLY A 34 11.21 0.38 0.92
N ALA A 35 10.29 0.53 -0.02
CA ALA A 35 10.47 0.02 -1.37
C ALA A 35 11.29 0.99 -2.21
N LYS A 36 12.01 0.45 -3.19
CA LYS A 36 12.78 1.25 -4.13
C LYS A 36 11.89 2.26 -4.86
N TYR A 37 10.68 1.84 -5.19
CA TYR A 37 9.71 2.69 -5.89
C TYR A 37 9.38 3.95 -5.09
N THR A 38 9.16 3.82 -3.78
CA THR A 38 8.75 4.94 -2.94
C THR A 38 9.90 5.85 -2.54
N LYS A 39 11.12 5.33 -2.57
CA LYS A 39 12.31 6.04 -2.07
C LYS A 39 12.52 7.41 -2.71
N CYS A 40 12.22 7.54 -3.99
CA CYS A 40 12.38 8.80 -4.73
C CYS A 40 11.07 9.61 -4.80
N ARG A 41 10.01 9.17 -4.11
CA ARG A 41 8.67 9.76 -4.20
C ARG A 41 8.10 10.09 -2.83
N LEU A 42 8.97 10.35 -1.86
CA LEU A 42 8.56 10.68 -0.49
C LEU A 42 8.08 12.12 -0.41
N PRO A 43 7.20 12.46 0.54
CA PRO A 43 6.63 11.54 1.51
C PRO A 43 5.48 10.72 0.92
N VAL A 44 5.18 9.59 1.56
CA VAL A 44 4.03 8.76 1.21
C VAL A 44 2.98 8.84 2.31
N GLU A 45 1.72 8.64 1.95
CA GLU A 45 0.64 8.57 2.93
C GLU A 45 -0.22 7.35 2.67
N LEU A 46 -0.74 6.78 3.76
CA LEU A 46 -1.65 5.63 3.66
C LEU A 46 -3.02 6.11 3.19
N VAL A 47 -3.50 5.57 2.07
CA VAL A 47 -4.80 5.94 1.53
C VAL A 47 -5.80 4.78 1.52
N TYR A 48 -5.33 3.55 1.74
CA TYR A 48 -6.21 2.37 1.75
C TYR A 48 -5.51 1.20 2.39
N TYR A 49 -6.24 0.36 3.12
CA TYR A 49 -5.71 -0.93 3.59
C TYR A 49 -6.83 -1.92 3.83
N GLU A 50 -6.47 -3.21 3.77
CA GLU A 50 -7.33 -4.34 4.12
C GLU A 50 -6.57 -5.21 5.11
N THR A 51 -7.30 -5.85 6.02
CA THR A 51 -6.70 -6.69 7.07
C THR A 51 -6.99 -8.16 6.80
N PHE A 52 -6.02 -9.00 7.14
CA PHE A 52 -6.11 -10.45 6.96
C PHE A 52 -5.47 -11.16 8.14
N GLN A 53 -5.98 -12.34 8.48
CA GLN A 53 -5.37 -13.15 9.54
C GLN A 53 -4.09 -13.81 9.05
N GLU A 54 -4.10 -14.33 7.83
CA GLU A 54 -2.95 -15.04 7.27
C GLU A 54 -2.17 -14.13 6.32
N LYS A 55 -0.82 -14.25 6.37
CA LYS A 55 0.01 -13.44 5.48
C LYS A 55 -0.19 -13.81 4.01
N GLU A 56 -0.48 -15.08 3.74
CA GLU A 56 -0.72 -15.54 2.36
C GLU A 56 -1.92 -14.83 1.74
N GLU A 57 -2.95 -14.55 2.53
CA GLU A 57 -4.11 -13.78 2.07
C GLU A 57 -3.71 -12.35 1.72
N ALA A 58 -2.91 -11.72 2.57
CA ALA A 58 -2.45 -10.35 2.32
C ALA A 58 -1.56 -10.28 1.07
N MET A 59 -0.68 -11.25 0.91
CA MET A 59 0.21 -11.32 -0.26
C MET A 59 -0.57 -11.55 -1.54
N ARG A 60 -1.59 -12.40 -1.49
CA ARG A 60 -2.46 -12.66 -2.64
C ARG A 60 -3.23 -11.39 -3.03
N ARG A 61 -3.74 -10.69 -2.01
CA ARG A 61 -4.49 -9.45 -2.26
C ARG A 61 -3.59 -8.37 -2.86
N GLU A 62 -2.35 -8.29 -2.38
CA GLU A 62 -1.35 -7.39 -2.96
C GLU A 62 -1.20 -7.66 -4.46
N TRP A 63 -1.04 -8.93 -4.82
CA TRP A 63 -0.90 -9.32 -6.21
C TRP A 63 -2.13 -8.92 -7.02
N GLU A 64 -3.33 -9.18 -6.49
CA GLU A 64 -4.58 -8.82 -7.16
C GLU A 64 -4.68 -7.32 -7.42
N ILE A 65 -4.40 -6.51 -6.40
CA ILE A 65 -4.49 -5.06 -6.52
C ILE A 65 -3.46 -4.54 -7.52
N LYS A 66 -2.28 -5.13 -7.56
CA LYS A 66 -1.24 -4.72 -8.51
C LYS A 66 -1.65 -4.95 -9.97
N GLN A 67 -2.60 -5.86 -10.22
CA GLN A 67 -3.12 -6.10 -11.57
C GLN A 67 -4.16 -5.07 -11.99
N LEU A 68 -4.69 -4.30 -11.06
CA LEU A 68 -5.71 -3.30 -11.35
C LEU A 68 -5.11 -2.11 -12.06
N ARG A 69 -5.90 -1.47 -12.91
CA ARG A 69 -5.53 -0.18 -13.49
C ARG A 69 -5.65 0.89 -12.42
N ARG A 70 -4.99 2.03 -12.64
CA ARG A 70 -5.00 3.14 -11.70
C ARG A 70 -6.42 3.55 -11.31
N GLU A 71 -7.32 3.66 -12.27
CA GLU A 71 -8.69 4.07 -12.01
C GLU A 71 -9.43 3.11 -11.10
N ASP A 72 -9.14 1.81 -11.18
CA ASP A 72 -9.75 0.81 -10.32
C ASP A 72 -9.17 0.87 -8.91
N LYS A 73 -7.87 1.16 -8.78
CA LYS A 73 -7.25 1.39 -7.47
C LYS A 73 -7.87 2.61 -6.80
N LEU A 74 -8.10 3.68 -7.56
CA LEU A 74 -8.75 4.89 -7.04
C LEU A 74 -10.17 4.60 -6.57
N ARG A 75 -10.89 3.72 -7.25
CA ARG A 75 -12.22 3.29 -6.80
C ARG A 75 -12.16 2.60 -5.45
N LEU A 76 -11.19 1.72 -5.24
CA LEU A 76 -11.01 1.07 -3.94
C LEU A 76 -10.81 2.11 -2.84
N ILE A 77 -9.99 3.12 -3.11
CA ILE A 77 -9.67 4.17 -2.15
C ILE A 77 -10.90 5.03 -1.83
N TYR A 78 -11.65 5.43 -2.84
CA TYR A 78 -12.74 6.40 -2.66
C TYR A 78 -14.10 5.77 -2.37
N GLN A 79 -14.31 4.49 -2.65
CA GLN A 79 -15.56 3.80 -2.32
C GLN A 79 -15.52 3.16 -0.94
N ARG A 80 -14.41 3.29 -0.27
CA ARG A 80 -14.26 2.76 1.07
C ARG A 80 -14.99 3.67 2.06
N ASN A 81 -15.87 3.07 2.83
CA ASN A 81 -16.54 3.75 3.95
C ASN A 81 -16.77 2.79 5.08
#